data_f512126b5ee33968a56ce8a1552e3f6a
#
_entry.id   f512126b5ee33968a56ce8a1552e3f6a
#
_cell.length_a   1.000
_cell.length_b   1.000
_cell.length_c   1.000
_cell.angle_alpha   90.00
_cell.angle_beta   90.00
_cell.angle_gamma   90.00
#
_symmetry.space_group_name_H-M   'P 1'
#
loop_
_entity.id
_entity.type
_entity.pdbx_description
1 polymer ?
#
loop_
_entity_poly.entity_id
_entity_poly.type
_entity_poly.pdbx_seq_one_letter_code
_entity_poly.pdbx_strand_id
1 'polypeptide(L)'
;MLILTLSGTGLMTTAVRTEAAQKKTGFIKKNGSWYYYDQKGKLAKGWYKTSSGHMYYFGKTGAAKAGILSISGKKYCFNEKGKMLTTWQTVNGKNYFFDEKKGYMYTGWITTTAGNKYYFWKDGVIRSGFRKVGNKIYCFSDKGKMLKNCFAKKGKATYYLKSNGTLAKGRLKIQKSWYSFHRETGELVRKGWYKETDGSYYYAASNGRLVKGFYKPDSYYRYFRSSDCKLMTGWQEIDGYKYYFKEKNGIRYDNCFLKDKSGNRYYFNSNGKLVVKKWVKKSSSYYYSQADGTLASGWLTLGGNKYYLNPSTCVRETGWVTVDGEKYYLDSATGILAQNQWVGTDYVGEDGAMIPEYHKVSFRWPLNSGYNYVSSYFGNRESPGGIGSTNHNGIDIPAPTGTPIYAADSGTVITMQKPSESGGAGYYTKIDHGKGLVTEYMHQSKFHPKVKVGTKVTKGQIIGYVGSTGNSTGPHLHFGVIANGTNQNPLNYVKRPS
;
A
#
# COMPACT_ATOMS: atom_id res chain seq x y z
N MET A 1 82.76 -48.09 -92.50
CA MET A 1 83.58 -48.07 -93.75
C MET A 1 84.19 -46.64 -93.89
N LEU A 2 85.45 -46.65 -93.88
CA LEU A 2 86.48 -45.79 -94.46
C LEU A 2 86.47 -44.30 -93.91
N ILE A 3 87.42 -43.98 -93.16
CA ILE A 3 88.83 -43.51 -93.48
C ILE A 3 88.77 -42.16 -94.25
N LEU A 4 89.22 -41.08 -93.65
CA LEU A 4 90.51 -40.51 -94.01
C LEU A 4 90.85 -39.26 -93.14
N THR A 5 92.06 -39.27 -92.73
CA THR A 5 92.87 -38.23 -92.13
C THR A 5 93.00 -37.00 -92.94
N LEU A 6 93.20 -35.85 -92.34
CA LEU A 6 94.29 -34.93 -92.67
C LEU A 6 94.48 -33.88 -91.57
N SER A 7 95.70 -33.78 -91.24
CA SER A 7 96.37 -32.87 -90.30
C SER A 7 96.34 -31.41 -90.80
N GLY A 8 96.13 -30.50 -89.85
CA GLY A 8 96.31 -29.03 -90.13
C GLY A 8 96.51 -28.29 -88.81
N THR A 9 97.71 -27.90 -88.56
CA THR A 9 98.19 -27.07 -87.47
C THR A 9 97.58 -25.67 -87.55
N GLY A 10 96.71 -25.24 -86.59
CA GLY A 10 96.19 -23.87 -86.55
C GLY A 10 96.22 -23.38 -85.08
N LEU A 11 96.79 -22.25 -84.87
CA LEU A 11 96.98 -21.59 -83.60
C LEU A 11 95.68 -21.50 -82.80
N MET A 12 95.67 -22.00 -81.58
CA MET A 12 94.59 -21.76 -80.58
C MET A 12 94.70 -20.37 -80.00
N THR A 13 93.89 -19.42 -80.38
CA THR A 13 93.59 -18.22 -79.64
C THR A 13 92.54 -18.55 -78.62
N THR A 14 92.92 -18.69 -77.35
CA THR A 14 91.97 -18.80 -76.22
C THR A 14 91.23 -17.52 -76.02
N ALA A 15 89.96 -17.48 -76.55
CA ALA A 15 89.00 -16.40 -76.19
C ALA A 15 88.55 -16.62 -74.73
N VAL A 16 89.13 -15.84 -73.86
CA VAL A 16 88.60 -15.72 -72.46
C VAL A 16 87.25 -15.07 -72.60
N ARG A 17 86.16 -15.90 -72.49
CA ARG A 17 84.79 -15.42 -72.21
C ARG A 17 84.77 -14.91 -70.78
N THR A 18 84.85 -13.60 -70.55
CA THR A 18 84.47 -12.98 -69.32
C THR A 18 82.99 -13.17 -69.15
N GLU A 19 82.52 -14.11 -68.34
CA GLU A 19 81.13 -14.16 -67.86
C GLU A 19 80.85 -12.86 -67.14
N ALA A 20 80.02 -12.03 -67.78
CA ALA A 20 79.46 -10.85 -67.10
C ALA A 20 78.71 -11.33 -65.89
N ALA A 21 79.22 -11.01 -64.71
CA ALA A 21 78.55 -11.34 -63.46
C ALA A 21 77.10 -10.87 -63.50
N GLN A 22 76.20 -11.82 -63.51
CA GLN A 22 74.78 -11.54 -63.60
C GLN A 22 74.38 -10.63 -62.42
N LYS A 23 73.94 -9.39 -62.70
CA LYS A 23 73.60 -8.44 -61.67
C LYS A 23 72.51 -9.03 -60.84
N LYS A 24 72.75 -9.18 -59.52
CA LYS A 24 71.75 -9.61 -58.53
C LYS A 24 70.65 -8.56 -58.50
N THR A 25 69.38 -8.93 -58.78
CA THR A 25 68.27 -8.06 -58.68
C THR A 25 67.09 -8.72 -57.88
N GLY A 26 66.28 -7.96 -57.24
CA GLY A 26 65.12 -8.48 -56.45
C GLY A 26 65.52 -8.90 -55.00
N PHE A 27 64.64 -9.69 -54.38
CA PHE A 27 64.83 -10.19 -53.02
C PHE A 27 65.78 -11.39 -52.96
N ILE A 28 66.83 -11.27 -52.18
CA ILE A 28 67.86 -12.31 -52.01
C ILE A 28 68.02 -12.63 -50.50
N LYS A 29 67.95 -13.91 -50.13
CA LYS A 29 68.21 -14.38 -48.74
C LYS A 29 69.66 -14.77 -48.59
N LYS A 30 70.41 -14.14 -47.68
CA LYS A 30 71.76 -14.47 -47.40
C LYS A 30 71.97 -14.45 -45.86
N ASN A 31 72.63 -15.52 -45.31
CA ASN A 31 72.88 -15.67 -43.89
C ASN A 31 71.60 -15.40 -43.02
N GLY A 32 70.48 -16.00 -43.39
CA GLY A 32 69.19 -15.87 -42.66
C GLY A 32 68.46 -14.54 -42.84
N SER A 33 69.05 -13.52 -43.47
CA SER A 33 68.50 -12.21 -43.67
C SER A 33 68.07 -11.96 -45.13
N TRP A 34 67.00 -11.21 -45.33
CA TRP A 34 66.54 -10.77 -46.64
C TRP A 34 67.20 -9.45 -47.03
N TYR A 35 67.64 -9.32 -48.28
CA TYR A 35 68.21 -8.15 -48.92
C TYR A 35 67.41 -7.85 -50.21
N TYR A 36 67.35 -6.57 -50.63
CA TYR A 36 66.76 -6.24 -51.88
C TYR A 36 67.70 -5.41 -52.75
N TYR A 37 67.93 -5.87 -53.95
CA TYR A 37 68.72 -5.16 -54.99
C TYR A 37 67.78 -4.63 -56.04
N ASP A 38 67.93 -3.34 -56.41
CA ASP A 38 67.13 -2.70 -57.44
C ASP A 38 67.46 -3.22 -58.83
N GLN A 39 66.76 -2.78 -59.87
CA GLN A 39 67.06 -3.18 -61.28
C GLN A 39 68.44 -2.84 -61.72
N LYS A 40 69.11 -1.89 -61.08
CA LYS A 40 70.49 -1.53 -61.35
C LYS A 40 71.52 -2.34 -60.52
N GLY A 41 71.06 -3.27 -59.70
CA GLY A 41 71.88 -4.09 -58.82
C GLY A 41 72.34 -3.34 -57.55
N LYS A 42 71.78 -2.21 -57.21
CA LYS A 42 72.11 -1.43 -56.01
C LYS A 42 71.34 -1.98 -54.79
N LEU A 43 72.07 -2.22 -53.72
CA LEU A 43 71.51 -2.70 -52.46
C LEU A 43 70.62 -1.61 -51.78
N ALA A 44 69.37 -1.94 -51.49
CA ALA A 44 68.44 -1.06 -50.76
C ALA A 44 68.87 -0.91 -49.28
N LYS A 45 68.89 0.31 -48.76
CA LYS A 45 69.16 0.65 -47.35
C LYS A 45 68.13 1.70 -46.90
N GLY A 46 67.70 1.68 -45.66
CA GLY A 46 66.66 2.58 -45.14
C GLY A 46 65.27 2.32 -45.75
N TRP A 47 64.48 3.36 -45.91
CA TRP A 47 63.16 3.29 -46.57
C TRP A 47 63.33 3.07 -48.07
N TYR A 48 62.60 2.10 -48.60
CA TYR A 48 62.59 1.80 -50.04
C TYR A 48 61.16 1.59 -50.53
N LYS A 49 60.74 2.26 -51.59
CA LYS A 49 59.47 2.09 -52.26
C LYS A 49 59.64 1.35 -53.56
N THR A 50 58.92 0.23 -53.73
CA THR A 50 58.94 -0.52 -54.97
C THR A 50 58.09 0.15 -56.05
N SER A 51 58.26 -0.21 -57.31
CA SER A 51 57.39 0.24 -58.43
C SER A 51 55.92 -0.13 -58.24
N SER A 52 55.65 -1.22 -57.52
CA SER A 52 54.29 -1.66 -57.10
C SER A 52 53.71 -0.84 -55.91
N GLY A 53 54.42 0.20 -55.47
CA GLY A 53 53.99 1.09 -54.39
C GLY A 53 54.18 0.59 -52.96
N HIS A 54 54.71 -0.62 -52.75
CA HIS A 54 54.96 -1.14 -51.43
C HIS A 54 56.18 -0.51 -50.76
N MET A 55 56.07 -0.19 -49.49
CA MET A 55 57.15 0.34 -48.67
C MET A 55 57.89 -0.78 -47.92
N TYR A 56 59.20 -0.68 -47.91
CA TYR A 56 60.11 -1.59 -47.20
C TYR A 56 61.11 -0.81 -46.33
N TYR A 57 61.68 -1.48 -45.34
CA TYR A 57 62.73 -0.91 -44.53
C TYR A 57 63.91 -1.91 -44.37
N PHE A 58 65.05 -1.46 -44.74
CA PHE A 58 66.32 -2.21 -44.64
C PHE A 58 67.27 -1.51 -43.67
N GLY A 59 67.99 -2.26 -42.83
CA GLY A 59 68.97 -1.71 -41.90
C GLY A 59 70.15 -1.05 -42.63
N LYS A 60 71.08 -0.48 -41.83
CA LYS A 60 72.31 0.15 -42.37
C LYS A 60 73.15 -0.82 -43.20
N THR A 61 73.14 -2.12 -42.87
CA THR A 61 73.77 -3.20 -43.64
C THR A 61 72.98 -3.64 -44.89
N GLY A 62 71.81 -3.13 -45.13
CA GLY A 62 70.89 -3.57 -46.18
C GLY A 62 70.06 -4.79 -45.83
N ALA A 63 70.24 -5.36 -44.63
CA ALA A 63 69.43 -6.47 -44.16
C ALA A 63 68.00 -5.98 -43.81
N ALA A 64 66.99 -6.70 -44.30
CA ALA A 64 65.58 -6.43 -43.92
C ALA A 64 65.34 -6.51 -42.42
N LYS A 65 64.54 -5.62 -41.90
CA LYS A 65 64.11 -5.62 -40.48
C LYS A 65 62.68 -6.07 -40.35
N ALA A 66 62.42 -7.03 -39.49
CA ALA A 66 61.10 -7.56 -39.20
C ALA A 66 60.58 -7.11 -37.83
N GLY A 67 59.27 -7.21 -37.60
CA GLY A 67 58.66 -6.89 -36.32
C GLY A 67 58.36 -5.38 -36.16
N ILE A 68 58.16 -4.94 -34.94
CA ILE A 68 57.86 -3.53 -34.62
C ILE A 68 59.16 -2.78 -34.38
N LEU A 69 59.44 -1.77 -35.24
CA LEU A 69 60.65 -0.95 -35.17
C LEU A 69 60.32 0.53 -34.93
N SER A 70 61.14 1.20 -34.12
CA SER A 70 61.10 2.64 -33.95
C SER A 70 62.01 3.33 -34.99
N ILE A 71 61.41 4.15 -35.85
CA ILE A 71 62.15 4.87 -36.90
C ILE A 71 61.72 6.34 -36.80
N SER A 72 62.68 7.21 -36.55
CA SER A 72 62.45 8.67 -36.38
C SER A 72 61.29 8.99 -35.41
N GLY A 73 61.29 8.32 -34.20
CA GLY A 73 60.29 8.53 -33.17
C GLY A 73 58.92 7.90 -33.40
N LYS A 74 58.67 7.25 -34.53
CA LYS A 74 57.44 6.54 -34.86
C LYS A 74 57.67 5.05 -34.95
N LYS A 75 56.73 4.23 -34.52
CA LYS A 75 56.80 2.77 -34.63
C LYS A 75 56.06 2.28 -35.86
N TYR A 76 56.69 1.34 -36.56
CA TYR A 76 56.19 0.68 -37.78
C TYR A 76 56.29 -0.82 -37.61
N CYS A 77 55.47 -1.57 -38.35
CA CYS A 77 55.52 -3.03 -38.36
C CYS A 77 55.98 -3.52 -39.76
N PHE A 78 56.90 -4.50 -39.74
CA PHE A 78 57.42 -5.09 -40.94
C PHE A 78 57.32 -6.62 -40.89
N ASN A 79 57.09 -7.22 -42.07
CA ASN A 79 57.22 -8.68 -42.21
C ASN A 79 58.71 -9.10 -42.32
N GLU A 80 58.97 -10.39 -42.45
CA GLU A 80 60.31 -10.94 -42.54
C GLU A 80 61.14 -10.40 -43.73
N LYS A 81 60.45 -10.03 -44.81
CA LYS A 81 61.10 -9.42 -46.01
C LYS A 81 61.29 -7.90 -45.89
N GLY A 82 60.95 -7.31 -44.75
CA GLY A 82 61.04 -5.87 -44.52
C GLY A 82 59.90 -5.05 -45.14
N LYS A 83 58.81 -5.68 -45.64
CA LYS A 83 57.65 -4.99 -46.15
C LYS A 83 56.87 -4.39 -44.98
N MET A 84 56.57 -3.10 -45.07
CA MET A 84 55.76 -2.40 -44.11
C MET A 84 54.33 -2.98 -44.09
N LEU A 85 53.85 -3.31 -42.89
CA LEU A 85 52.51 -3.81 -42.65
C LEU A 85 51.66 -2.67 -42.08
N THR A 86 50.43 -2.56 -42.54
CA THR A 86 49.46 -1.55 -42.14
C THR A 86 48.22 -2.24 -41.57
N THR A 87 47.27 -1.47 -41.03
CA THR A 87 46.03 -1.96 -40.44
C THR A 87 46.25 -2.86 -39.22
N TRP A 88 45.43 -3.88 -39.01
CA TRP A 88 45.53 -4.82 -37.84
C TRP A 88 46.71 -5.80 -38.01
N GLN A 89 47.60 -5.82 -37.04
CA GLN A 89 48.71 -6.77 -36.97
C GLN A 89 48.79 -7.45 -35.58
N THR A 90 49.02 -8.73 -35.60
CA THR A 90 49.29 -9.50 -34.37
C THR A 90 50.79 -9.80 -34.30
N VAL A 91 51.46 -9.26 -33.30
CA VAL A 91 52.89 -9.48 -33.07
C VAL A 91 53.08 -10.02 -31.65
N ASN A 92 53.68 -11.19 -31.52
CA ASN A 92 53.91 -11.89 -30.22
C ASN A 92 52.59 -12.01 -29.39
N GLY A 93 51.50 -12.42 -30.04
CA GLY A 93 50.19 -12.58 -29.39
C GLY A 93 49.49 -11.30 -28.97
N LYS A 94 50.02 -10.12 -29.32
CA LYS A 94 49.45 -8.81 -29.03
C LYS A 94 48.94 -8.15 -30.29
N ASN A 95 47.78 -7.51 -30.24
CA ASN A 95 47.14 -6.84 -31.36
C ASN A 95 47.45 -5.35 -31.37
N TYR A 96 47.89 -4.87 -32.53
CA TYR A 96 48.23 -3.50 -32.83
C TYR A 96 47.44 -3.01 -34.05
N PHE A 97 47.37 -1.69 -34.25
CA PHE A 97 46.84 -1.12 -35.46
C PHE A 97 47.82 -0.07 -35.99
N PHE A 98 48.12 -0.15 -37.29
CA PHE A 98 49.01 0.74 -37.99
C PHE A 98 48.24 1.55 -39.04
N ASP A 99 48.57 2.82 -39.16
CA ASP A 99 47.91 3.71 -40.10
C ASP A 99 47.98 3.14 -41.52
N GLU A 100 46.87 3.13 -42.23
CA GLU A 100 46.75 2.52 -43.53
C GLU A 100 47.61 3.22 -44.61
N LYS A 101 47.74 4.56 -44.51
CA LYS A 101 48.48 5.38 -45.46
C LYS A 101 49.90 5.68 -45.01
N LYS A 102 50.07 5.99 -43.72
CA LYS A 102 51.35 6.44 -43.15
C LYS A 102 52.13 5.32 -42.48
N GLY A 103 51.54 4.17 -42.19
CA GLY A 103 52.17 2.95 -41.63
C GLY A 103 52.58 3.03 -40.17
N TYR A 104 52.43 4.16 -39.49
CA TYR A 104 52.87 4.23 -38.09
C TYR A 104 51.81 3.67 -37.10
N MET A 105 52.29 3.16 -35.96
CA MET A 105 51.47 2.55 -34.91
C MET A 105 50.50 3.58 -34.29
N TYR A 106 49.25 3.22 -34.19
CA TYR A 106 48.24 3.99 -33.44
C TYR A 106 48.41 3.88 -31.94
N THR A 107 48.12 4.99 -31.25
CA THR A 107 47.90 5.08 -29.81
C THR A 107 46.70 5.96 -29.54
N GLY A 108 46.00 5.72 -28.43
CA GLY A 108 44.77 6.45 -28.11
C GLY A 108 43.52 5.84 -28.77
N TRP A 109 42.47 6.67 -28.92
CA TRP A 109 41.19 6.22 -29.45
C TRP A 109 41.20 6.17 -30.98
N ILE A 110 40.63 5.09 -31.55
CA ILE A 110 40.27 4.96 -32.93
C ILE A 110 38.82 4.59 -33.09
N THR A 111 38.16 5.12 -34.08
CA THR A 111 36.83 4.74 -34.51
C THR A 111 36.90 4.22 -35.96
N THR A 112 36.49 2.98 -36.16
CA THR A 112 36.46 2.39 -37.50
C THR A 112 35.27 2.95 -38.32
N THR A 113 35.25 2.74 -39.62
CA THR A 113 34.16 3.09 -40.53
C THR A 113 32.83 2.47 -40.13
N ALA A 114 32.86 1.27 -39.51
CA ALA A 114 31.70 0.60 -38.92
C ALA A 114 31.25 1.15 -37.52
N GLY A 115 31.83 2.27 -37.08
CA GLY A 115 31.48 2.91 -35.81
C GLY A 115 31.97 2.19 -34.56
N ASN A 116 32.82 1.16 -34.70
CA ASN A 116 33.42 0.47 -33.57
C ASN A 116 34.57 1.29 -32.99
N LYS A 117 34.64 1.41 -31.66
CA LYS A 117 35.72 2.14 -30.99
C LYS A 117 36.71 1.15 -30.31
N TYR A 118 38.00 1.49 -30.41
CA TYR A 118 39.10 0.78 -29.79
C TYR A 118 40.00 1.79 -29.08
N TYR A 119 40.73 1.33 -28.07
CA TYR A 119 41.73 2.15 -27.42
C TYR A 119 43.07 1.42 -27.40
N PHE A 120 44.09 2.06 -27.97
CA PHE A 120 45.47 1.59 -28.00
C PHE A 120 46.26 2.32 -26.92
N TRP A 121 46.85 1.57 -26.03
CA TRP A 121 47.66 2.15 -24.95
C TRP A 121 48.98 2.75 -25.51
N LYS A 122 49.80 3.41 -24.65
CA LYS A 122 51.06 4.02 -25.08
C LYS A 122 52.03 3.01 -25.74
N ASP A 123 51.89 1.74 -25.40
CA ASP A 123 52.65 0.65 -26.02
C ASP A 123 52.05 0.19 -27.39
N GLY A 124 50.94 0.74 -27.81
CA GLY A 124 50.20 0.41 -29.03
C GLY A 124 49.32 -0.84 -28.92
N VAL A 125 49.21 -1.46 -27.74
CA VAL A 125 48.47 -2.72 -27.56
C VAL A 125 47.03 -2.44 -27.15
N ILE A 126 46.09 -3.11 -27.76
CA ILE A 126 44.73 -3.16 -27.22
C ILE A 126 44.63 -4.11 -26.03
N ARG A 127 43.70 -3.87 -25.15
CA ARG A 127 43.44 -4.72 -23.97
C ARG A 127 41.95 -5.00 -23.85
N SER A 128 41.61 -6.17 -23.31
CA SER A 128 40.22 -6.57 -23.03
C SER A 128 39.81 -6.27 -21.57
N GLY A 129 38.52 -6.43 -21.28
CA GLY A 129 37.96 -6.28 -19.94
C GLY A 129 37.86 -4.82 -19.49
N PHE A 130 37.69 -4.62 -18.18
CA PHE A 130 37.54 -3.28 -17.59
C PHE A 130 38.89 -2.56 -17.50
N ARG A 131 38.98 -1.36 -18.05
CA ARG A 131 40.20 -0.53 -18.11
C ARG A 131 39.86 0.93 -17.82
N LYS A 132 40.77 1.58 -17.09
CA LYS A 132 40.73 3.04 -16.87
C LYS A 132 41.43 3.74 -18.04
N VAL A 133 40.72 4.68 -18.67
CA VAL A 133 41.29 5.55 -19.70
C VAL A 133 40.97 7.00 -19.28
N GLY A 134 42.00 7.75 -18.96
CA GLY A 134 41.85 9.02 -18.24
C GLY A 134 41.16 8.79 -16.90
N ASN A 135 40.16 9.59 -16.58
CA ASN A 135 39.37 9.48 -15.33
C ASN A 135 38.14 8.59 -15.47
N LYS A 136 37.98 7.87 -16.60
CA LYS A 136 36.77 7.07 -16.88
C LYS A 136 37.12 5.60 -17.02
N ILE A 137 36.19 4.72 -16.63
CA ILE A 137 36.31 3.27 -16.79
C ILE A 137 35.50 2.86 -17.99
N TYR A 138 36.08 2.05 -18.86
CA TYR A 138 35.48 1.42 -20.02
C TYR A 138 35.64 -0.09 -19.93
N CYS A 139 34.83 -0.81 -20.68
CA CYS A 139 34.97 -2.25 -20.86
C CYS A 139 35.17 -2.58 -22.32
N PHE A 140 36.14 -3.45 -22.61
CA PHE A 140 36.49 -3.88 -23.95
C PHE A 140 36.28 -5.39 -24.09
N SER A 141 35.75 -5.81 -25.24
CA SER A 141 35.63 -7.24 -25.57
C SER A 141 37.01 -7.90 -25.68
N ASP A 142 37.05 -9.22 -25.81
CA ASP A 142 38.32 -9.98 -26.00
C ASP A 142 39.06 -9.55 -27.27
N LYS A 143 38.34 -9.03 -28.26
CA LYS A 143 38.93 -8.44 -29.49
C LYS A 143 39.23 -6.94 -29.31
N GLY A 144 39.19 -6.40 -28.09
CA GLY A 144 39.51 -5.00 -27.78
C GLY A 144 38.48 -3.96 -28.23
N LYS A 145 37.29 -4.36 -28.72
CA LYS A 145 36.20 -3.44 -29.07
C LYS A 145 35.55 -2.88 -27.82
N MET A 146 35.39 -1.55 -27.72
CA MET A 146 34.69 -0.90 -26.63
C MET A 146 33.22 -1.36 -26.57
N LEU A 147 32.79 -1.85 -25.41
CA LEU A 147 31.41 -2.22 -25.15
C LEU A 147 30.57 -0.98 -24.81
N LYS A 148 29.34 -0.95 -25.27
CA LYS A 148 28.36 0.12 -25.02
C LYS A 148 26.94 -0.43 -25.03
N ASN A 149 26.00 0.24 -24.33
CA ASN A 149 24.56 -0.12 -24.22
C ASN A 149 24.33 -1.58 -23.78
N CYS A 150 25.19 -2.10 -22.91
CA CYS A 150 25.11 -3.47 -22.44
C CYS A 150 25.54 -3.63 -20.97
N PHE A 151 25.08 -4.71 -20.35
CA PHE A 151 25.57 -5.15 -19.06
C PHE A 151 26.90 -5.94 -19.25
N ALA A 152 27.84 -5.72 -18.33
CA ALA A 152 29.10 -6.44 -18.27
C ALA A 152 29.40 -6.86 -16.82
N LYS A 153 30.06 -8.02 -16.64
CA LYS A 153 30.42 -8.55 -15.32
C LYS A 153 31.93 -8.41 -15.06
N LYS A 154 32.30 -8.16 -13.80
CA LYS A 154 33.65 -8.24 -13.29
C LYS A 154 33.62 -9.02 -11.97
N GLY A 155 33.98 -10.29 -11.99
CA GLY A 155 33.71 -11.19 -10.87
C GLY A 155 32.21 -11.33 -10.59
N LYS A 156 31.79 -11.11 -9.33
CA LYS A 156 30.40 -11.13 -8.91
C LYS A 156 29.64 -9.83 -9.23
N ALA A 157 30.35 -8.74 -9.47
CA ALA A 157 29.78 -7.42 -9.73
C ALA A 157 29.27 -7.28 -11.17
N THR A 158 28.18 -6.57 -11.36
CA THR A 158 27.58 -6.27 -12.66
C THR A 158 27.55 -4.77 -12.86
N TYR A 159 27.83 -4.34 -14.07
CA TYR A 159 27.91 -2.94 -14.49
C TYR A 159 27.11 -2.74 -15.77
N TYR A 160 26.74 -1.50 -16.07
CA TYR A 160 26.14 -1.15 -17.35
C TYR A 160 27.00 -0.09 -18.06
N LEU A 161 27.35 -0.37 -19.31
CA LEU A 161 28.08 0.53 -20.20
C LEU A 161 27.08 1.40 -20.96
N LYS A 162 27.11 2.72 -20.76
CA LYS A 162 26.27 3.68 -21.46
C LYS A 162 26.60 3.75 -22.95
N SER A 163 25.83 4.52 -23.71
CA SER A 163 26.05 4.72 -25.16
C SER A 163 27.45 5.25 -25.48
N ASN A 164 28.06 6.02 -24.58
CA ASN A 164 29.42 6.52 -24.72
C ASN A 164 30.50 5.54 -24.19
N GLY A 165 30.11 4.32 -23.75
CA GLY A 165 31.01 3.28 -23.23
C GLY A 165 31.40 3.43 -21.76
N THR A 166 31.02 4.51 -21.07
CA THR A 166 31.35 4.70 -19.65
C THR A 166 30.37 3.95 -18.74
N LEU A 167 30.79 3.65 -17.51
CA LEU A 167 29.92 3.03 -16.50
C LEU A 167 28.72 3.93 -16.17
N ALA A 168 27.55 3.30 -16.05
CA ALA A 168 26.40 3.94 -15.44
C ALA A 168 26.64 4.14 -13.95
N LYS A 169 26.17 5.26 -13.41
CA LYS A 169 26.18 5.61 -11.99
C LYS A 169 24.85 6.26 -11.64
N GLY A 170 24.36 6.03 -10.42
CA GLY A 170 23.04 6.53 -10.04
C GLY A 170 21.92 5.76 -10.73
N ARG A 171 20.73 6.38 -10.82
CA ARG A 171 19.58 5.76 -11.47
C ARG A 171 19.63 5.92 -12.98
N LEU A 172 19.25 4.87 -13.67
CA LEU A 172 19.18 4.85 -15.13
C LEU A 172 17.99 4.00 -15.61
N LYS A 173 17.23 4.55 -16.54
CA LYS A 173 16.20 3.79 -17.25
C LYS A 173 16.86 3.10 -18.44
N ILE A 174 16.78 1.78 -18.46
CA ILE A 174 17.29 0.93 -19.53
C ILE A 174 16.10 0.22 -20.14
N GLN A 175 15.78 0.54 -21.40
CA GLN A 175 14.54 0.10 -22.03
C GLN A 175 13.31 0.52 -21.18
N LYS A 176 12.48 -0.42 -20.77
CA LYS A 176 11.25 -0.19 -19.98
C LYS A 176 11.46 -0.28 -18.45
N SER A 177 12.69 -0.54 -17.97
CA SER A 177 12.97 -0.80 -16.56
C SER A 177 13.96 0.21 -15.96
N TRP A 178 13.75 0.56 -14.71
CA TRP A 178 14.69 1.37 -13.95
C TRP A 178 15.68 0.48 -13.20
N TYR A 179 16.94 0.95 -13.12
CA TYR A 179 18.03 0.34 -12.39
C TYR A 179 18.75 1.39 -11.56
N SER A 180 19.43 0.96 -10.51
CA SER A 180 20.33 1.82 -9.73
C SER A 180 21.73 1.24 -9.70
N PHE A 181 22.72 2.12 -9.80
CA PHE A 181 24.13 1.78 -9.76
C PHE A 181 24.82 2.59 -8.67
N HIS A 182 25.70 1.97 -7.90
CA HIS A 182 26.48 2.67 -6.88
C HIS A 182 27.18 3.88 -7.49
N ARG A 183 27.10 5.03 -6.83
CA ARG A 183 27.61 6.29 -7.37
C ARG A 183 29.13 6.31 -7.51
N GLU A 184 29.82 5.65 -6.61
CA GLU A 184 31.27 5.59 -6.63
C GLU A 184 31.78 4.48 -7.58
N THR A 185 31.31 3.27 -7.40
CA THR A 185 31.83 2.09 -8.11
C THR A 185 31.15 1.84 -9.45
N GLY A 186 29.90 2.28 -9.65
CA GLY A 186 29.07 1.95 -10.82
C GLY A 186 28.50 0.53 -10.80
N GLU A 187 28.62 -0.20 -9.68
CA GLU A 187 28.09 -1.53 -9.54
C GLU A 187 26.56 -1.51 -9.44
N LEU A 188 25.89 -2.46 -10.13
CA LEU A 188 24.45 -2.62 -10.10
C LEU A 188 23.97 -3.00 -8.69
N VAL A 189 23.06 -2.22 -8.14
CA VAL A 189 22.38 -2.53 -6.86
C VAL A 189 21.44 -3.71 -7.09
N ARG A 190 21.49 -4.71 -6.21
CA ARG A 190 20.65 -5.91 -6.24
C ARG A 190 20.14 -6.25 -4.84
N LYS A 191 18.87 -6.67 -4.72
CA LYS A 191 18.24 -7.08 -3.46
C LYS A 191 18.57 -6.09 -2.32
N GLY A 192 18.38 -4.78 -2.60
CA GLY A 192 18.82 -3.76 -1.65
C GLY A 192 18.22 -2.39 -1.90
N TRP A 193 18.35 -1.57 -0.85
CA TRP A 193 17.92 -0.19 -0.86
C TRP A 193 18.93 0.71 -1.59
N TYR A 194 18.42 1.69 -2.28
CA TYR A 194 19.18 2.75 -2.90
C TYR A 194 18.60 4.11 -2.54
N LYS A 195 19.45 5.03 -2.06
CA LYS A 195 19.09 6.40 -1.70
C LYS A 195 19.69 7.37 -2.72
N GLU A 196 18.86 8.23 -3.28
CA GLU A 196 19.31 9.34 -4.14
C GLU A 196 19.77 10.56 -3.33
N THR A 197 20.43 11.49 -4.00
CA THR A 197 20.94 12.74 -3.37
C THR A 197 19.81 13.66 -2.93
N ASP A 198 18.62 13.57 -3.55
CA ASP A 198 17.42 14.31 -3.15
C ASP A 198 16.69 13.67 -1.95
N GLY A 199 17.28 12.63 -1.35
CA GLY A 199 16.69 11.91 -0.22
C GLY A 199 15.70 10.81 -0.62
N SER A 200 15.36 10.66 -1.88
CA SER A 200 14.43 9.63 -2.36
C SER A 200 14.98 8.23 -2.21
N TYR A 201 14.13 7.29 -1.81
CA TYR A 201 14.48 5.88 -1.63
C TYR A 201 13.87 5.01 -2.73
N TYR A 202 14.60 3.96 -3.08
CA TYR A 202 14.26 2.96 -4.08
C TYR A 202 14.69 1.58 -3.58
N TYR A 203 14.06 0.53 -4.08
CA TYR A 203 14.47 -0.83 -3.79
C TYR A 203 14.73 -1.61 -5.08
N ALA A 204 15.89 -2.26 -5.17
CA ALA A 204 16.24 -3.12 -6.29
C ALA A 204 15.93 -4.58 -5.95
N ALA A 205 15.20 -5.27 -6.83
CA ALA A 205 14.98 -6.70 -6.74
C ALA A 205 16.28 -7.49 -7.00
N SER A 206 16.25 -8.81 -6.84
CA SER A 206 17.40 -9.70 -7.07
C SER A 206 17.99 -9.61 -8.49
N ASN A 207 17.15 -9.32 -9.49
CA ASN A 207 17.58 -9.11 -10.88
C ASN A 207 18.12 -7.69 -11.16
N GLY A 208 18.16 -6.82 -10.13
CA GLY A 208 18.64 -5.44 -10.22
C GLY A 208 17.62 -4.42 -10.74
N ARG A 209 16.44 -4.83 -11.15
CA ARG A 209 15.37 -3.89 -11.53
C ARG A 209 14.80 -3.22 -10.29
N LEU A 210 14.53 -1.91 -10.37
CA LEU A 210 13.80 -1.22 -9.31
C LEU A 210 12.34 -1.69 -9.30
N VAL A 211 11.84 -1.97 -8.10
CA VAL A 211 10.47 -2.44 -7.89
C VAL A 211 9.49 -1.28 -8.06
N LYS A 212 8.25 -1.62 -8.42
CA LYS A 212 7.11 -0.70 -8.56
C LYS A 212 5.85 -1.33 -8.01
N GLY A 213 4.86 -0.51 -7.63
CA GLY A 213 3.63 -0.97 -7.00
C GLY A 213 3.85 -1.43 -5.57
N PHE A 214 2.92 -2.24 -5.07
CA PHE A 214 3.08 -2.87 -3.76
C PHE A 214 4.20 -3.92 -3.79
N TYR A 215 5.12 -3.79 -2.86
CA TYR A 215 6.24 -4.71 -2.73
C TYR A 215 6.63 -4.91 -1.25
N LYS A 216 7.13 -6.09 -0.94
CA LYS A 216 7.50 -6.50 0.41
C LYS A 216 8.99 -6.84 0.46
N PRO A 217 9.89 -5.84 0.65
CA PRO A 217 11.34 -6.05 0.73
C PRO A 217 11.77 -6.89 1.93
N ASP A 218 11.01 -6.78 3.00
CA ASP A 218 11.15 -7.45 4.29
C ASP A 218 9.78 -7.98 4.74
N SER A 219 9.47 -7.95 6.05
CA SER A 219 8.18 -8.38 6.59
C SER A 219 7.03 -7.41 6.34
N TYR A 220 7.26 -6.24 5.73
CA TYR A 220 6.29 -5.17 5.63
C TYR A 220 6.04 -4.73 4.19
N TYR A 221 4.77 -4.44 3.86
CA TYR A 221 4.41 -3.86 2.57
C TYR A 221 4.80 -2.39 2.49
N ARG A 222 5.27 -2.00 1.29
CA ARG A 222 5.52 -0.63 0.87
C ARG A 222 4.96 -0.41 -0.53
N TYR A 223 4.85 0.84 -0.91
CA TYR A 223 4.43 1.18 -2.27
C TYR A 223 5.49 2.01 -2.97
N PHE A 224 5.82 1.58 -4.17
CA PHE A 224 6.78 2.24 -5.06
C PHE A 224 6.05 2.77 -6.28
N ARG A 225 6.15 4.06 -6.53
CA ARG A 225 5.43 4.73 -7.60
C ARG A 225 5.74 4.10 -8.96
N SER A 226 4.71 3.84 -9.77
CA SER A 226 4.85 3.08 -11.02
C SER A 226 5.65 3.80 -12.10
N SER A 227 5.66 5.15 -12.11
CA SER A 227 6.33 5.96 -13.12
C SER A 227 7.86 5.97 -12.96
N ASP A 228 8.37 6.02 -11.74
CA ASP A 228 9.78 6.24 -11.44
C ASP A 228 10.36 5.35 -10.33
N CYS A 229 9.54 4.45 -9.78
CA CYS A 229 9.92 3.50 -8.72
C CYS A 229 10.32 4.15 -7.37
N LYS A 230 9.92 5.41 -7.13
CA LYS A 230 10.17 6.10 -5.85
C LYS A 230 9.32 5.49 -4.74
N LEU A 231 9.92 5.25 -3.57
CA LEU A 231 9.19 4.89 -2.36
C LEU A 231 8.22 5.99 -1.98
N MET A 232 6.96 5.63 -1.75
CA MET A 232 5.93 6.57 -1.34
C MET A 232 5.76 6.52 0.19
N THR A 233 5.50 7.68 0.78
CA THR A 233 5.23 7.87 2.22
C THR A 233 4.00 8.74 2.41
N GLY A 234 3.45 8.79 3.63
CA GLY A 234 2.25 9.55 3.94
C GLY A 234 1.00 8.96 3.29
N TRP A 235 0.00 9.81 3.10
CA TRP A 235 -1.25 9.45 2.43
C TRP A 235 -1.05 9.22 0.94
N GLN A 236 -1.59 8.11 0.44
CA GLN A 236 -1.59 7.77 -0.98
C GLN A 236 -2.96 7.23 -1.39
N GLU A 237 -3.42 7.65 -2.56
CA GLU A 237 -4.58 7.06 -3.20
C GLU A 237 -4.10 6.14 -4.34
N ILE A 238 -4.49 4.87 -4.27
CA ILE A 238 -4.04 3.83 -5.19
C ILE A 238 -5.26 2.99 -5.57
N ASP A 239 -5.58 2.95 -6.85
CA ASP A 239 -6.72 2.21 -7.40
C ASP A 239 -8.05 2.54 -6.69
N GLY A 240 -8.28 3.84 -6.36
CA GLY A 240 -9.49 4.34 -5.71
C GLY A 240 -9.57 4.06 -4.20
N TYR A 241 -8.52 3.54 -3.59
CA TYR A 241 -8.45 3.32 -2.14
C TYR A 241 -7.37 4.19 -1.50
N LYS A 242 -7.66 4.72 -0.31
CA LYS A 242 -6.67 5.47 0.48
C LYS A 242 -5.85 4.53 1.35
N TYR A 243 -4.55 4.79 1.40
CA TYR A 243 -3.55 4.09 2.21
C TYR A 243 -2.70 5.11 2.95
N TYR A 244 -2.08 4.68 4.04
CA TYR A 244 -1.07 5.48 4.72
C TYR A 244 0.23 4.68 4.88
N PHE A 245 1.33 5.33 4.55
CA PHE A 245 2.68 4.77 4.66
C PHE A 245 3.49 5.61 5.65
N LYS A 246 4.16 4.97 6.61
CA LYS A 246 4.96 5.68 7.63
C LYS A 246 5.96 6.63 6.97
N GLU A 247 5.99 7.89 7.42
CA GLU A 247 6.85 8.94 6.85
C GLU A 247 8.33 8.55 6.86
N LYS A 248 8.79 7.90 7.93
CA LYS A 248 10.21 7.55 8.11
C LYS A 248 10.70 6.46 7.15
N ASN A 249 9.88 5.47 6.80
CA ASN A 249 10.35 4.24 6.14
C ASN A 249 9.37 3.62 5.12
N GLY A 250 8.26 4.28 4.85
CA GLY A 250 7.26 3.85 3.88
C GLY A 250 6.53 2.54 4.23
N ILE A 251 6.57 2.07 5.48
CA ILE A 251 5.82 0.89 5.91
C ILE A 251 4.33 1.21 5.88
N ARG A 252 3.53 0.37 5.20
CA ARG A 252 2.08 0.49 5.13
C ARG A 252 1.44 0.23 6.49
N TYR A 253 0.43 1.01 6.82
CA TYR A 253 -0.44 0.73 7.96
C TYR A 253 -1.39 -0.40 7.62
N ASP A 254 -1.31 -1.51 8.36
CA ASP A 254 -2.13 -2.70 8.18
C ASP A 254 -2.78 -3.09 9.51
N ASN A 255 -4.11 -3.27 9.54
CA ASN A 255 -4.88 -3.70 10.70
C ASN A 255 -4.59 -2.87 11.97
N CYS A 256 -4.46 -1.55 11.83
CA CYS A 256 -4.06 -0.65 12.90
C CYS A 256 -4.69 0.74 12.78
N PHE A 257 -4.61 1.48 13.87
CA PHE A 257 -5.04 2.88 13.93
C PHE A 257 -3.89 3.83 13.58
N LEU A 258 -4.25 4.96 12.97
CA LEU A 258 -3.42 6.13 12.81
C LEU A 258 -4.05 7.28 13.57
N LYS A 259 -3.28 8.06 14.30
CA LYS A 259 -3.64 9.38 14.80
C LYS A 259 -2.80 10.41 14.05
N ASP A 260 -3.45 11.35 13.37
CA ASP A 260 -2.76 12.41 12.66
C ASP A 260 -2.34 13.55 13.60
N LYS A 261 -1.67 14.57 13.06
CA LYS A 261 -1.20 15.72 13.82
C LYS A 261 -2.35 16.62 14.33
N SER A 262 -3.50 16.56 13.69
CA SER A 262 -4.71 17.29 14.10
C SER A 262 -5.53 16.53 15.15
N GLY A 263 -5.11 15.32 15.53
CA GLY A 263 -5.79 14.50 16.52
C GLY A 263 -6.80 13.52 15.93
N ASN A 264 -7.10 13.60 14.63
CA ASN A 264 -8.04 12.70 13.97
C ASN A 264 -7.50 11.26 13.98
N ARG A 265 -8.41 10.31 14.16
CA ARG A 265 -8.08 8.89 14.18
C ARG A 265 -8.66 8.20 12.94
N TYR A 266 -7.92 7.24 12.41
CA TYR A 266 -8.25 6.46 11.23
C TYR A 266 -7.99 4.99 11.49
N TYR A 267 -8.68 4.10 10.79
CA TYR A 267 -8.40 2.67 10.85
C TYR A 267 -8.15 2.09 9.46
N PHE A 268 -7.09 1.31 9.35
CA PHE A 268 -6.74 0.58 8.13
C PHE A 268 -6.97 -0.90 8.34
N ASN A 269 -7.63 -1.55 7.39
CA ASN A 269 -7.89 -2.99 7.44
C ASN A 269 -6.61 -3.82 7.21
N SER A 270 -6.72 -5.15 7.23
CA SER A 270 -5.59 -6.07 7.02
C SER A 270 -4.91 -5.93 5.64
N ASN A 271 -5.61 -5.37 4.65
CA ASN A 271 -5.05 -5.06 3.33
C ASN A 271 -4.49 -3.63 3.24
N GLY A 272 -4.42 -2.91 4.36
CA GLY A 272 -3.94 -1.55 4.45
C GLY A 272 -4.87 -0.49 3.88
N LYS A 273 -6.10 -0.84 3.48
CA LYS A 273 -7.07 0.12 2.97
C LYS A 273 -7.72 0.88 4.11
N LEU A 274 -7.85 2.20 3.97
CA LEU A 274 -8.64 3.01 4.88
C LEU A 274 -10.08 2.50 4.90
N VAL A 275 -10.60 2.23 6.10
CA VAL A 275 -12.01 1.89 6.29
C VAL A 275 -12.84 3.17 6.25
N VAL A 276 -13.97 3.16 5.54
CA VAL A 276 -14.91 4.28 5.44
C VAL A 276 -16.35 3.80 5.56
N LYS A 277 -17.24 4.60 6.17
CA LYS A 277 -18.68 4.34 6.34
C LYS A 277 -18.98 2.95 6.91
N LYS A 278 -18.19 2.49 7.90
CA LYS A 278 -18.34 1.15 8.48
C LYS A 278 -18.02 1.10 9.95
N TRP A 279 -18.69 0.20 10.65
CA TRP A 279 -18.30 -0.24 11.97
C TRP A 279 -17.00 -1.06 11.91
N VAL A 280 -16.09 -0.79 12.82
CA VAL A 280 -14.83 -1.50 13.02
C VAL A 280 -14.86 -2.15 14.39
N LYS A 281 -14.74 -3.46 14.45
CA LYS A 281 -14.54 -4.21 15.69
C LYS A 281 -13.04 -4.49 15.87
N LYS A 282 -12.48 -4.06 17.00
CA LYS A 282 -11.10 -4.34 17.36
C LYS A 282 -11.07 -4.83 18.81
N SER A 283 -10.72 -6.10 19.01
CA SER A 283 -10.89 -6.77 20.29
C SER A 283 -12.36 -6.70 20.73
N SER A 284 -12.66 -6.20 21.92
CA SER A 284 -14.01 -5.99 22.45
C SER A 284 -14.62 -4.64 22.08
N SER A 285 -13.85 -3.73 21.48
CA SER A 285 -14.28 -2.35 21.22
C SER A 285 -14.82 -2.18 19.80
N TYR A 286 -15.82 -1.31 19.67
CA TYR A 286 -16.41 -0.92 18.38
C TYR A 286 -16.13 0.56 18.11
N TYR A 287 -15.86 0.86 16.85
CA TYR A 287 -15.58 2.20 16.33
C TYR A 287 -16.39 2.40 15.06
N TYR A 288 -16.73 3.63 14.72
CA TYR A 288 -17.37 3.91 13.43
C TYR A 288 -16.48 4.81 12.59
N SER A 289 -16.14 4.37 11.38
CA SER A 289 -15.41 5.19 10.42
C SER A 289 -16.39 5.95 9.53
N GLN A 290 -16.24 7.26 9.48
CA GLN A 290 -17.08 8.20 8.72
C GLN A 290 -16.75 8.16 7.23
N ALA A 291 -17.43 8.99 6.44
CA ALA A 291 -17.26 9.03 4.98
C ALA A 291 -15.87 9.49 4.53
N ASP A 292 -15.23 10.37 5.29
CA ASP A 292 -13.88 10.86 5.06
C ASP A 292 -12.80 9.91 5.58
N GLY A 293 -13.20 8.87 6.35
CA GLY A 293 -12.35 7.88 6.97
C GLY A 293 -11.95 8.19 8.41
N THR A 294 -12.33 9.36 8.96
CA THR A 294 -12.10 9.66 10.38
C THR A 294 -12.99 8.78 11.24
N LEU A 295 -12.52 8.41 12.42
CA LEU A 295 -13.37 7.73 13.41
C LEU A 295 -14.28 8.75 14.07
N ALA A 296 -15.56 8.40 14.16
CA ALA A 296 -16.57 9.21 14.82
C ALA A 296 -16.25 9.36 16.32
N SER A 297 -16.61 10.50 16.89
CA SER A 297 -16.55 10.81 18.33
C SER A 297 -17.76 11.64 18.72
N GLY A 298 -18.23 11.52 19.97
CA GLY A 298 -19.46 12.14 20.43
C GLY A 298 -20.70 11.41 19.92
N TRP A 299 -21.82 12.13 19.81
CA TRP A 299 -23.08 11.58 19.32
C TRP A 299 -23.03 11.26 17.83
N LEU A 300 -23.52 10.09 17.46
CA LEU A 300 -23.59 9.60 16.07
C LEU A 300 -24.97 9.04 15.79
N THR A 301 -25.64 9.54 14.73
CA THR A 301 -26.92 8.99 14.26
C THR A 301 -26.71 8.19 12.99
N LEU A 302 -27.13 6.93 12.98
CA LEU A 302 -27.04 6.02 11.85
C LEU A 302 -28.34 5.23 11.69
N GLY A 303 -29.01 5.36 10.55
CA GLY A 303 -30.25 4.64 10.26
C GLY A 303 -31.35 4.88 11.31
N GLY A 304 -31.43 6.09 11.83
CA GLY A 304 -32.40 6.46 12.87
C GLY A 304 -31.97 6.12 14.31
N ASN A 305 -30.92 5.31 14.49
CA ASN A 305 -30.40 4.97 15.81
C ASN A 305 -29.30 5.95 16.23
N LYS A 306 -29.30 6.35 17.51
CA LYS A 306 -28.25 7.19 18.10
C LYS A 306 -27.26 6.33 18.88
N TYR A 307 -25.98 6.66 18.78
CA TYR A 307 -24.84 6.06 19.47
C TYR A 307 -23.98 7.14 20.09
N TYR A 308 -23.22 6.79 21.11
CA TYR A 308 -22.21 7.70 21.65
C TYR A 308 -20.82 7.07 21.56
N LEU A 309 -19.90 7.78 20.94
CA LEU A 309 -18.50 7.38 20.80
C LEU A 309 -17.68 8.28 21.72
N ASN A 310 -16.86 7.67 22.58
CA ASN A 310 -16.02 8.39 23.52
C ASN A 310 -15.15 9.42 22.81
N PRO A 311 -15.20 10.71 23.16
CA PRO A 311 -14.47 11.76 22.45
C PRO A 311 -12.96 11.58 22.41
N SER A 312 -12.38 10.96 23.44
CA SER A 312 -10.93 10.76 23.54
C SER A 312 -10.45 9.49 22.85
N THR A 313 -11.25 8.42 22.88
CA THR A 313 -10.85 7.08 22.40
C THR A 313 -11.53 6.69 21.08
N CYS A 314 -12.66 7.34 20.71
CA CYS A 314 -13.57 6.99 19.61
C CYS A 314 -14.24 5.60 19.79
N VAL A 315 -14.17 5.01 20.98
CA VAL A 315 -14.83 3.74 21.28
C VAL A 315 -16.31 3.98 21.48
N ARG A 316 -17.16 3.13 20.89
CA ARG A 316 -18.60 3.12 21.17
C ARG A 316 -18.85 2.79 22.63
N GLU A 317 -19.55 3.66 23.32
CA GLU A 317 -19.96 3.45 24.71
C GLU A 317 -21.18 2.53 24.78
N THR A 318 -21.35 1.89 25.95
CA THR A 318 -22.51 1.07 26.31
C THR A 318 -22.78 1.22 27.81
N GLY A 319 -24.02 0.94 28.23
CA GLY A 319 -24.45 1.19 29.60
C GLY A 319 -24.71 2.68 29.87
N TRP A 320 -24.65 3.06 31.14
CA TRP A 320 -24.85 4.44 31.55
C TRP A 320 -23.63 5.31 31.24
N VAL A 321 -23.86 6.44 30.60
CA VAL A 321 -22.83 7.46 30.30
C VAL A 321 -23.35 8.84 30.72
N THR A 322 -22.44 9.73 31.12
CA THR A 322 -22.77 11.14 31.41
C THR A 322 -22.19 12.00 30.30
N VAL A 323 -23.02 12.78 29.66
CA VAL A 323 -22.65 13.71 28.59
C VAL A 323 -23.23 15.07 28.90
N ASP A 324 -22.39 16.09 28.99
CA ASP A 324 -22.80 17.48 29.30
C ASP A 324 -23.64 17.62 30.58
N GLY A 325 -23.40 16.75 31.58
CA GLY A 325 -24.10 16.72 32.85
C GLY A 325 -25.33 15.81 32.90
N GLU A 326 -25.87 15.40 31.77
CA GLU A 326 -27.03 14.54 31.65
C GLU A 326 -26.62 13.05 31.53
N LYS A 327 -27.42 12.14 32.11
CA LYS A 327 -27.20 10.70 32.05
C LYS A 327 -28.00 10.06 30.90
N TYR A 328 -27.35 9.22 30.14
CA TYR A 328 -27.94 8.48 29.03
C TYR A 328 -27.64 7.00 29.16
N TYR A 329 -28.53 6.16 28.70
CA TYR A 329 -28.28 4.71 28.64
C TYR A 329 -28.13 4.23 27.22
N LEU A 330 -27.02 3.59 26.93
CA LEU A 330 -26.70 2.95 25.68
C LEU A 330 -26.84 1.44 25.84
N ASP A 331 -27.67 0.80 25.05
CA ASP A 331 -27.92 -0.65 25.16
C ASP A 331 -26.61 -1.44 25.21
N SER A 332 -26.51 -2.38 26.13
CA SER A 332 -25.25 -3.07 26.44
C SER A 332 -24.72 -3.93 25.29
N ALA A 333 -25.59 -4.44 24.42
CA ALA A 333 -25.20 -5.26 23.25
C ALA A 333 -24.99 -4.41 22.00
N THR A 334 -25.92 -3.52 21.70
CA THR A 334 -25.96 -2.77 20.45
C THR A 334 -25.32 -1.39 20.54
N GLY A 335 -25.27 -0.79 21.75
CA GLY A 335 -24.85 0.59 21.97
C GLY A 335 -25.85 1.64 21.50
N ILE A 336 -27.09 1.24 21.18
CA ILE A 336 -28.16 2.16 20.76
C ILE A 336 -28.67 2.91 21.98
N LEU A 337 -28.92 4.21 21.81
CA LEU A 337 -29.51 5.05 22.84
C LEU A 337 -30.92 4.56 23.19
N ALA A 338 -31.17 4.28 24.46
CA ALA A 338 -32.50 4.02 25.00
C ALA A 338 -33.30 5.31 25.00
N GLN A 339 -34.55 5.26 24.59
CA GLN A 339 -35.47 6.39 24.57
C GLN A 339 -36.86 5.95 25.01
N ASN A 340 -37.61 6.81 25.73
CA ASN A 340 -38.96 6.58 26.19
C ASN A 340 -39.17 5.23 26.89
N GLN A 341 -38.24 4.82 27.75
CA GLN A 341 -38.30 3.51 28.40
C GLN A 341 -37.64 3.48 29.79
N TRP A 342 -37.96 2.45 30.54
CA TRP A 342 -37.30 2.13 31.80
C TRP A 342 -36.00 1.35 31.56
N VAL A 343 -34.95 1.77 32.24
CA VAL A 343 -33.66 1.07 32.32
C VAL A 343 -33.41 0.74 33.79
N GLY A 344 -33.76 -0.45 34.18
CA GLY A 344 -33.76 -0.81 35.60
C GLY A 344 -34.79 0.00 36.39
N THR A 345 -34.35 0.87 37.27
CA THR A 345 -35.18 1.77 38.07
C THR A 345 -35.30 3.18 37.57
N ASP A 346 -34.56 3.52 36.50
CA ASP A 346 -34.45 4.88 35.98
C ASP A 346 -35.21 4.98 34.63
N TYR A 347 -35.92 6.07 34.40
CA TYR A 347 -36.59 6.33 33.13
C TYR A 347 -35.78 7.26 32.25
N VAL A 348 -35.67 6.93 30.98
CA VAL A 348 -35.10 7.80 29.98
C VAL A 348 -36.16 8.37 29.06
N GLY A 349 -36.14 9.68 28.81
CA GLY A 349 -37.11 10.41 28.04
C GLY A 349 -37.00 10.24 26.53
N GLU A 350 -37.70 11.08 25.78
CA GLU A 350 -37.72 11.08 24.31
C GLU A 350 -36.35 11.41 23.71
N ASP A 351 -35.59 12.29 24.34
CA ASP A 351 -34.24 12.65 23.97
C ASP A 351 -33.19 11.63 24.43
N GLY A 352 -33.60 10.65 25.26
CA GLY A 352 -32.78 9.61 25.86
C GLY A 352 -32.12 10.00 27.20
N ALA A 353 -32.29 11.25 27.65
CA ALA A 353 -31.79 11.68 28.95
C ALA A 353 -32.55 11.01 30.10
N MET A 354 -31.86 10.64 31.16
CA MET A 354 -32.47 10.13 32.38
C MET A 354 -33.25 11.27 33.05
N ILE A 355 -34.50 10.99 33.40
CA ILE A 355 -35.35 11.92 34.13
C ILE A 355 -35.22 11.57 35.63
N PRO A 356 -34.51 12.37 36.46
CA PRO A 356 -34.24 12.03 37.85
C PRO A 356 -35.45 11.85 38.74
N GLU A 357 -36.55 12.50 38.39
CA GLU A 357 -37.82 12.44 39.16
C GLU A 357 -38.60 11.16 38.91
N TYR A 358 -38.23 10.39 37.84
CA TYR A 358 -38.86 9.12 37.50
C TYR A 358 -38.09 7.96 38.15
N HIS A 359 -38.29 7.80 39.44
CA HIS A 359 -37.91 6.56 40.09
C HIS A 359 -39.00 5.52 39.89
N LYS A 360 -38.61 4.26 39.66
CA LYS A 360 -39.58 3.17 39.54
C LYS A 360 -40.39 3.09 40.84
N VAL A 361 -41.60 3.68 40.79
CA VAL A 361 -42.52 3.58 41.90
C VAL A 361 -43.00 2.14 41.96
N SER A 362 -42.81 1.47 43.05
CA SER A 362 -43.40 0.16 43.27
C SER A 362 -44.85 0.34 43.75
N PHE A 363 -45.77 0.43 42.81
CA PHE A 363 -47.19 0.47 43.12
C PHE A 363 -47.61 -0.86 43.73
N ARG A 364 -48.56 -0.77 44.68
CA ARG A 364 -49.28 -1.92 45.17
C ARG A 364 -50.22 -2.47 44.10
N TRP A 365 -50.30 -3.80 44.01
CA TRP A 365 -51.34 -4.44 43.21
C TRP A 365 -52.75 -3.97 43.69
N PRO A 366 -53.61 -3.55 42.76
CA PRO A 366 -54.85 -2.81 43.12
C PRO A 366 -55.96 -3.67 43.73
N LEU A 367 -55.82 -4.98 43.72
CA LEU A 367 -56.73 -5.92 44.34
C LEU A 367 -56.03 -6.76 45.45
N ASN A 368 -56.76 -7.64 46.17
CA ASN A 368 -56.19 -8.63 47.03
C ASN A 368 -55.42 -9.68 46.24
N SER A 369 -54.44 -10.35 46.90
CA SER A 369 -53.56 -11.33 46.26
C SER A 369 -54.24 -12.51 45.57
N GLY A 370 -55.44 -12.89 46.02
CA GLY A 370 -56.24 -13.92 45.39
C GLY A 370 -56.77 -13.58 44.01
N TYR A 371 -56.73 -12.31 43.62
CA TYR A 371 -57.12 -11.82 42.28
C TYR A 371 -55.88 -11.37 41.52
N ASN A 372 -55.06 -12.33 41.13
CA ASN A 372 -53.76 -12.08 40.47
C ASN A 372 -53.75 -12.43 38.97
N TYR A 373 -54.85 -12.93 38.43
CA TYR A 373 -54.99 -13.23 37.00
C TYR A 373 -55.24 -11.97 36.20
N VAL A 374 -54.56 -11.82 35.07
CA VAL A 374 -54.76 -10.76 34.10
C VAL A 374 -55.41 -11.37 32.87
N SER A 375 -56.66 -11.02 32.59
CA SER A 375 -57.45 -11.52 31.42
C SER A 375 -57.16 -10.77 30.13
N SER A 376 -56.70 -9.52 30.24
CA SER A 376 -56.30 -8.71 29.08
C SER A 376 -55.13 -7.80 29.42
N TYR A 377 -54.14 -7.82 28.56
CA TYR A 377 -52.87 -7.09 28.73
C TYR A 377 -52.88 -5.74 28.01
N PHE A 378 -52.01 -4.87 28.42
CA PHE A 378 -51.77 -3.56 27.79
C PHE A 378 -51.31 -3.73 26.33
N GLY A 379 -51.75 -2.86 25.42
CA GLY A 379 -51.36 -2.79 24.03
C GLY A 379 -52.44 -3.30 23.03
N ASN A 380 -52.01 -3.70 21.89
CA ASN A 380 -52.92 -4.14 20.81
C ASN A 380 -53.58 -5.48 21.16
N ARG A 381 -54.89 -5.56 21.02
CA ARG A 381 -55.68 -6.77 21.24
C ARG A 381 -56.88 -6.80 20.28
N GLU A 382 -57.54 -7.94 20.16
CA GLU A 382 -58.86 -8.00 19.58
C GLU A 382 -59.91 -7.32 20.50
N SER A 383 -60.92 -6.67 19.88
CA SER A 383 -61.93 -5.98 20.65
C SER A 383 -62.78 -7.01 21.46
N PRO A 384 -62.75 -6.96 22.79
CA PRO A 384 -63.53 -7.89 23.60
C PRO A 384 -65.06 -7.71 23.38
N GLY A 385 -65.68 -8.75 22.83
CA GLY A 385 -67.13 -8.73 22.57
C GLY A 385 -67.60 -7.62 21.59
N GLY A 386 -66.69 -7.04 20.81
CA GLY A 386 -66.97 -5.94 19.89
C GLY A 386 -67.24 -4.58 20.53
N ILE A 387 -67.14 -4.44 21.86
CA ILE A 387 -67.43 -3.20 22.60
C ILE A 387 -66.18 -2.55 23.25
N GLY A 388 -65.02 -3.28 23.32
CA GLY A 388 -63.80 -2.78 23.87
C GLY A 388 -62.83 -2.22 22.80
N SER A 389 -61.87 -1.40 23.22
CA SER A 389 -60.81 -0.86 22.34
C SER A 389 -59.86 -1.95 21.86
N THR A 390 -59.42 -1.87 20.60
CA THR A 390 -58.33 -2.67 20.05
C THR A 390 -56.95 -2.24 20.55
N ASN A 391 -56.85 -1.02 21.11
CA ASN A 391 -55.61 -0.55 21.83
C ASN A 391 -55.94 -0.40 23.31
N HIS A 392 -55.45 -1.33 24.12
CA HIS A 392 -55.76 -1.43 25.55
C HIS A 392 -54.82 -0.58 26.39
N ASN A 393 -55.34 0.44 27.04
CA ASN A 393 -54.53 1.43 27.79
C ASN A 393 -54.21 0.99 29.23
N GLY A 394 -54.57 -0.24 29.65
CA GLY A 394 -54.34 -0.76 30.96
C GLY A 394 -54.24 -2.29 30.98
N ILE A 395 -54.52 -2.89 32.09
CA ILE A 395 -54.72 -4.33 32.28
C ILE A 395 -56.08 -4.62 32.91
N ASP A 396 -56.71 -5.70 32.47
CA ASP A 396 -58.01 -6.14 33.05
C ASP A 396 -57.77 -7.30 34.01
N ILE A 397 -58.26 -7.11 35.25
CA ILE A 397 -58.11 -8.05 36.37
C ILE A 397 -59.51 -8.54 36.79
N PRO A 398 -59.91 -9.76 36.38
CA PRO A 398 -61.23 -10.32 36.76
C PRO A 398 -61.33 -10.50 38.29
N ALA A 399 -62.45 -10.03 38.82
CA ALA A 399 -62.81 -10.21 40.23
C ALA A 399 -64.33 -10.04 40.40
N PRO A 400 -64.96 -10.69 41.36
CA PRO A 400 -66.39 -10.55 41.61
C PRO A 400 -66.79 -9.11 41.91
N THR A 401 -68.00 -8.75 41.51
CA THR A 401 -68.60 -7.45 41.87
C THR A 401 -68.61 -7.24 43.38
N GLY A 402 -68.16 -6.05 43.80
CA GLY A 402 -68.02 -5.73 45.24
C GLY A 402 -66.66 -6.02 45.84
N THR A 403 -65.70 -6.64 45.09
CA THR A 403 -64.33 -6.80 45.55
C THR A 403 -63.69 -5.42 45.80
N PRO A 404 -63.09 -5.18 46.98
CA PRO A 404 -62.41 -3.92 47.29
C PRO A 404 -61.29 -3.60 46.31
N ILE A 405 -61.26 -2.35 45.81
CA ILE A 405 -60.20 -1.78 45.00
C ILE A 405 -59.33 -0.86 45.88
N TYR A 406 -58.04 -1.06 45.83
CA TYR A 406 -57.08 -0.34 46.67
C TYR A 406 -56.27 0.67 45.84
N ALA A 407 -56.04 1.85 46.43
CA ALA A 407 -55.09 2.81 45.85
C ALA A 407 -53.71 2.18 45.68
N ALA A 408 -53.17 2.24 44.48
CA ALA A 408 -51.85 1.66 44.15
C ALA A 408 -50.72 2.33 44.89
N ASP A 409 -50.82 3.61 45.17
CA ASP A 409 -49.93 4.36 46.05
C ASP A 409 -50.68 5.54 46.72
N SER A 410 -50.01 6.23 47.66
CA SER A 410 -50.50 7.47 48.22
C SER A 410 -50.62 8.57 47.13
N GLY A 411 -51.62 9.38 47.21
CA GLY A 411 -51.85 10.43 46.23
C GLY A 411 -53.14 11.22 46.48
N THR A 412 -53.53 12.04 45.52
CA THR A 412 -54.73 12.85 45.51
C THR A 412 -55.71 12.37 44.44
N VAL A 413 -56.95 12.12 44.80
CA VAL A 413 -58.00 11.76 43.85
C VAL A 413 -58.29 13.00 42.95
N ILE A 414 -58.03 12.89 41.68
CA ILE A 414 -58.22 14.00 40.70
C ILE A 414 -59.43 13.82 39.83
N THR A 415 -59.98 12.64 39.69
CA THR A 415 -61.17 12.35 38.87
C THR A 415 -62.04 11.27 39.57
N MET A 416 -63.32 11.51 39.64
CA MET A 416 -64.37 10.52 39.92
C MET A 416 -65.54 10.79 39.00
N GLN A 417 -65.84 9.86 38.11
CA GLN A 417 -66.97 10.00 37.14
C GLN A 417 -67.91 8.81 37.27
N LYS A 418 -69.21 9.09 37.14
CA LYS A 418 -70.26 8.07 37.06
C LYS A 418 -70.36 7.56 35.62
N PRO A 419 -71.12 6.45 35.37
CA PRO A 419 -71.24 5.89 34.03
C PRO A 419 -71.78 6.85 32.99
N SER A 420 -72.70 7.79 33.40
CA SER A 420 -73.24 8.82 32.53
C SER A 420 -72.25 9.91 32.08
N GLU A 421 -71.09 10.01 32.75
CA GLU A 421 -70.09 11.08 32.59
C GLU A 421 -68.79 10.56 31.97
N SER A 422 -68.56 9.25 31.99
CA SER A 422 -67.27 8.65 31.77
C SER A 422 -67.00 8.10 30.37
N GLY A 423 -67.94 8.22 29.44
CA GLY A 423 -67.78 7.81 28.04
C GLY A 423 -67.45 6.32 27.88
N GLY A 424 -67.96 5.43 28.73
CA GLY A 424 -67.75 3.99 28.65
C GLY A 424 -66.82 3.41 29.73
N ALA A 425 -66.11 4.23 30.52
CA ALA A 425 -65.21 3.76 31.61
C ALA A 425 -66.03 3.29 32.86
N GLY A 426 -67.33 3.50 32.89
CA GLY A 426 -68.19 3.17 34.01
C GLY A 426 -67.90 4.08 35.20
N TYR A 427 -68.09 3.59 36.44
CA TYR A 427 -67.57 4.30 37.59
C TYR A 427 -66.05 4.30 37.52
N TYR A 428 -65.48 5.53 37.49
CA TYR A 428 -64.05 5.75 37.13
C TYR A 428 -63.38 6.67 38.14
N THR A 429 -62.23 6.25 38.64
CA THR A 429 -61.40 7.02 39.56
C THR A 429 -60.02 7.20 38.97
N LYS A 430 -59.44 8.43 39.08
CA LYS A 430 -58.00 8.70 38.88
C LYS A 430 -57.39 9.23 40.15
N ILE A 431 -56.16 8.77 40.39
CA ILE A 431 -55.34 9.21 41.54
C ILE A 431 -54.03 9.74 41.00
N ASP A 432 -53.73 11.01 41.29
CA ASP A 432 -52.42 11.63 41.03
C ASP A 432 -51.48 11.32 42.22
N HIS A 433 -50.39 10.65 41.91
CA HIS A 433 -49.35 10.29 42.88
C HIS A 433 -48.21 11.31 42.93
N GLY A 434 -48.33 12.41 42.18
CA GLY A 434 -47.25 13.37 41.93
C GLY A 434 -46.27 12.91 40.88
N LYS A 435 -45.34 13.79 40.54
CA LYS A 435 -44.25 13.50 39.55
C LYS A 435 -44.77 13.01 38.20
N GLY A 436 -45.97 13.46 37.76
CA GLY A 436 -46.59 13.06 36.51
C GLY A 436 -47.14 11.63 36.47
N LEU A 437 -47.23 10.94 37.62
CA LEU A 437 -47.78 9.59 37.73
C LEU A 437 -49.22 9.59 38.16
N VAL A 438 -50.06 8.97 37.37
CA VAL A 438 -51.51 8.84 37.64
C VAL A 438 -51.90 7.38 37.50
N THR A 439 -52.77 6.87 38.39
CA THR A 439 -53.39 5.55 38.19
C THR A 439 -54.89 5.71 37.93
N GLU A 440 -55.40 4.80 37.11
CA GLU A 440 -56.81 4.76 36.67
C GLU A 440 -57.46 3.46 37.10
N TYR A 441 -58.70 3.58 37.56
CA TYR A 441 -59.50 2.48 38.04
C TYR A 441 -60.89 2.60 37.42
N MET A 442 -61.28 1.68 36.50
CA MET A 442 -62.50 1.76 35.74
C MET A 442 -63.42 0.56 36.07
N HIS A 443 -64.65 0.62 35.54
CA HIS A 443 -65.71 -0.39 35.63
C HIS A 443 -66.18 -0.69 37.05
N GLN A 444 -65.95 0.22 38.03
CA GLN A 444 -66.35 0.03 39.40
C GLN A 444 -67.82 -0.15 39.54
N SER A 445 -68.30 -0.82 40.58
CA SER A 445 -69.77 -0.88 40.91
C SER A 445 -70.25 0.33 41.71
N LYS A 446 -69.32 0.88 42.53
CA LYS A 446 -69.56 2.09 43.35
C LYS A 446 -68.26 2.63 43.88
N PHE A 447 -68.24 3.91 44.19
CA PHE A 447 -67.11 4.53 44.92
C PHE A 447 -67.15 4.18 46.41
N HIS A 448 -65.98 4.25 47.06
CA HIS A 448 -65.97 4.18 48.55
C HIS A 448 -66.58 5.49 49.11
N PRO A 449 -67.53 5.42 50.12
CA PRO A 449 -68.28 6.57 50.57
C PRO A 449 -67.45 7.73 51.12
N LYS A 450 -66.22 7.46 51.65
CA LYS A 450 -65.29 8.48 52.17
C LYS A 450 -64.39 9.05 51.18
N VAL A 451 -64.46 8.70 49.88
CA VAL A 451 -63.52 9.14 48.80
C VAL A 451 -64.27 10.06 47.86
N LYS A 452 -63.70 11.24 47.61
CA LYS A 452 -64.25 12.25 46.66
C LYS A 452 -63.07 12.90 45.96
N VAL A 453 -63.29 13.61 44.86
CA VAL A 453 -62.21 14.44 44.20
C VAL A 453 -61.60 15.38 45.25
N GLY A 454 -60.31 15.48 45.28
CA GLY A 454 -59.48 16.20 46.24
C GLY A 454 -59.16 15.39 47.51
N THR A 455 -59.67 14.17 47.71
CA THR A 455 -59.29 13.31 48.82
C THR A 455 -57.85 12.85 48.69
N LYS A 456 -57.04 13.06 49.74
CA LYS A 456 -55.71 12.45 49.88
C LYS A 456 -55.90 11.02 50.35
N VAL A 457 -55.44 10.07 49.57
CA VAL A 457 -55.51 8.63 49.90
C VAL A 457 -54.09 8.13 50.24
N THR A 458 -54.00 7.08 51.08
CA THR A 458 -52.75 6.39 51.35
C THR A 458 -52.69 5.10 50.52
N LYS A 459 -51.47 4.64 50.21
CA LYS A 459 -51.24 3.36 49.57
C LYS A 459 -51.99 2.23 50.24
N GLY A 460 -52.79 1.48 49.48
CA GLY A 460 -53.59 0.39 50.00
C GLY A 460 -54.93 0.83 50.64
N GLN A 461 -55.30 2.09 50.64
CA GLN A 461 -56.61 2.55 51.05
C GLN A 461 -57.68 2.07 50.04
N ILE A 462 -58.86 1.61 50.55
CA ILE A 462 -59.98 1.25 49.67
C ILE A 462 -60.54 2.51 49.04
N ILE A 463 -60.68 2.53 47.72
CA ILE A 463 -61.14 3.67 46.92
C ILE A 463 -62.46 3.41 46.24
N GLY A 464 -62.83 2.16 46.06
CA GLY A 464 -64.02 1.72 45.37
C GLY A 464 -64.20 0.22 45.36
N TYR A 465 -65.06 -0.30 44.56
CA TYR A 465 -65.35 -1.73 44.51
C TYR A 465 -65.51 -2.17 43.02
N VAL A 466 -65.01 -3.35 42.69
CA VAL A 466 -65.13 -3.95 41.37
C VAL A 466 -66.54 -4.04 40.90
N GLY A 467 -66.84 -3.81 39.65
CA GLY A 467 -68.13 -3.92 39.00
C GLY A 467 -67.97 -4.35 37.54
N SER A 468 -69.01 -4.04 36.76
CA SER A 468 -69.06 -4.25 35.31
C SER A 468 -69.83 -3.07 34.67
N THR A 469 -69.57 -1.86 35.14
CA THR A 469 -70.27 -0.64 34.62
C THR A 469 -69.55 -0.08 33.45
N GLY A 470 -70.21 0.61 32.55
CA GLY A 470 -69.70 1.14 31.28
C GLY A 470 -69.52 0.03 30.23
N ASN A 471 -68.49 0.19 29.36
CA ASN A 471 -68.22 -0.77 28.31
C ASN A 471 -67.40 -1.97 28.86
N SER A 472 -68.11 -2.91 29.46
CA SER A 472 -67.53 -4.07 30.14
C SER A 472 -68.25 -5.35 29.77
N THR A 473 -67.55 -6.46 29.52
CA THR A 473 -68.08 -7.76 29.16
C THR A 473 -68.33 -8.65 30.40
N GLY A 474 -68.00 -8.20 31.58
CA GLY A 474 -68.16 -8.95 32.84
C GLY A 474 -67.40 -8.28 33.99
N PRO A 475 -67.58 -8.73 35.25
CA PRO A 475 -66.96 -8.12 36.42
C PRO A 475 -65.45 -8.18 36.39
N HIS A 476 -64.79 -7.02 36.31
CA HIS A 476 -63.33 -6.88 36.39
C HIS A 476 -62.94 -5.47 36.82
N LEU A 477 -61.70 -5.29 37.22
CA LEU A 477 -61.05 -4.00 37.36
C LEU A 477 -60.20 -3.75 36.11
N HIS A 478 -60.48 -2.68 35.35
CA HIS A 478 -59.51 -2.10 34.43
C HIS A 478 -58.56 -1.20 35.24
N PHE A 479 -57.29 -1.52 35.24
CA PHE A 479 -56.23 -0.76 35.93
C PHE A 479 -55.27 -0.17 34.91
N GLY A 480 -55.17 1.16 34.91
CA GLY A 480 -54.27 1.92 34.03
C GLY A 480 -53.19 2.65 34.82
N VAL A 481 -52.08 2.90 34.17
CA VAL A 481 -51.01 3.80 34.66
C VAL A 481 -50.71 4.81 33.56
N ILE A 482 -50.68 6.08 33.93
CA ILE A 482 -50.29 7.19 33.07
C ILE A 482 -49.02 7.77 33.64
N ALA A 483 -47.99 7.93 32.83
CA ALA A 483 -46.79 8.65 33.15
C ALA A 483 -46.62 9.81 32.19
N ASN A 484 -46.56 11.05 32.70
CA ASN A 484 -46.47 12.29 31.92
C ASN A 484 -47.49 12.37 30.76
N GLY A 485 -48.73 12.05 31.07
CA GLY A 485 -49.82 12.12 30.09
C GLY A 485 -49.89 10.94 29.12
N THR A 486 -48.97 9.98 29.18
CA THR A 486 -48.92 8.82 28.27
C THR A 486 -49.25 7.54 29.03
N ASN A 487 -50.18 6.72 28.48
CA ASN A 487 -50.51 5.43 29.04
C ASN A 487 -49.31 4.48 28.98
N GLN A 488 -49.08 3.78 30.10
CA GLN A 488 -47.97 2.85 30.30
C GLN A 488 -48.48 1.46 30.63
N ASN A 489 -47.70 0.43 30.32
CA ASN A 489 -48.00 -0.92 30.75
C ASN A 489 -47.97 -1.01 32.30
N PRO A 490 -49.11 -1.24 32.97
CA PRO A 490 -49.15 -1.27 34.43
C PRO A 490 -48.24 -2.30 35.08
N LEU A 491 -47.92 -3.40 34.39
CA LEU A 491 -47.03 -4.44 34.89
C LEU A 491 -45.56 -3.96 35.04
N ASN A 492 -45.22 -2.82 34.45
CA ASN A 492 -43.90 -2.17 34.68
C ASN A 492 -43.87 -1.46 36.07
N TYR A 493 -45.02 -1.19 36.68
CA TYR A 493 -45.16 -0.40 37.92
C TYR A 493 -45.62 -1.22 39.11
N VAL A 494 -46.34 -2.33 38.90
CA VAL A 494 -46.83 -3.23 39.94
C VAL A 494 -46.19 -4.61 39.82
N LYS A 495 -45.87 -5.22 40.98
CA LYS A 495 -45.55 -6.62 41.01
C LYS A 495 -46.85 -7.42 41.18
N ARG A 496 -47.11 -8.30 40.22
CA ARG A 496 -48.24 -9.23 40.27
C ARG A 496 -48.02 -10.15 41.49
N PRO A 497 -49.02 -10.33 42.38
CA PRO A 497 -48.91 -11.28 43.50
C PRO A 497 -48.70 -12.71 42.99
N SER A 498 -47.90 -13.47 43.73
CA SER A 498 -47.67 -14.91 43.49
C SER A 498 -48.90 -15.73 43.84
#